data_bf834e5bc8cc1d64b7fcab49b098d56c
#
_entry.id   bf834e5bc8cc1d64b7fcab49b098d56c
#
_cell.length_a   1.000
_cell.length_b   1.000
_cell.length_c   1.000
_cell.angle_alpha   90.00
_cell.angle_beta   90.00
_cell.angle_gamma   90.00
#
_symmetry.space_group_name_H-M   'P 1'
#
loop_
_entity.id
_entity.type
_entity.pdbx_description
1 polymer ?
#
loop_
_entity_poly.entity_id
_entity_poly.type
_entity_poly.pdbx_seq_one_letter_code
_entity_poly.pdbx_strand_id
1 'polypeptide(L)'
;MNQSFRLTILALAVLVSTTVTAQDKRNMFNPVNTSVTSQTIAPDARSAGMGDVGAATDPDVNSQYWNPAKYPFNISRAGVSLNYTPWLRQLVSDIDLAYLAGYYRIGDYSAVSASMRYFSLGEVQSNDGSALTINPYEMSFDVAYSLMLSEHFSLGAAVRWIYSDLTYNFTDDTSPGSAFAADLSCYYQNYINI
;
A
#
# COMPACT_ATOMS: atom_id res chain seq x y z
N MET A 1 26.14 3.92 -15.40
CA MET A 1 24.86 4.42 -15.94
C MET A 1 25.14 5.73 -16.67
N ASN A 2 24.89 5.81 -17.98
CA ASN A 2 25.28 6.96 -18.82
C ASN A 2 24.57 8.25 -18.38
N GLN A 3 25.31 9.36 -18.41
CA GLN A 3 24.85 10.69 -18.03
C GLN A 3 23.60 11.13 -18.83
N SER A 4 23.53 10.73 -20.11
CA SER A 4 22.37 10.94 -20.99
C SER A 4 21.10 10.21 -20.51
N PHE A 5 21.22 9.03 -19.93
CA PHE A 5 20.08 8.28 -19.39
C PHE A 5 19.50 8.93 -18.12
N ARG A 6 20.36 9.54 -17.29
CA ARG A 6 19.92 10.31 -16.12
C ARG A 6 19.18 11.58 -16.51
N LEU A 7 19.63 12.25 -17.54
CA LEU A 7 18.99 13.46 -18.06
C LEU A 7 17.64 13.18 -18.72
N THR A 8 17.49 12.04 -19.41
CA THR A 8 16.19 11.64 -19.99
C THR A 8 15.16 11.28 -18.94
N ILE A 9 15.55 10.62 -17.83
CA ILE A 9 14.63 10.32 -16.72
C ILE A 9 14.21 11.62 -16.03
N LEU A 10 15.14 12.54 -15.79
CA LEU A 10 14.83 13.85 -15.18
C LEU A 10 13.91 14.68 -16.09
N ALA A 11 14.15 14.69 -17.39
CA ALA A 11 13.29 15.39 -18.35
C ALA A 11 11.88 14.76 -18.42
N LEU A 12 11.78 13.43 -18.33
CA LEU A 12 10.49 12.73 -18.32
C LEU A 12 9.71 13.03 -17.04
N ALA A 13 10.37 13.09 -15.89
CA ALA A 13 9.77 13.44 -14.60
C ALA A 13 9.24 14.89 -14.59
N VAL A 14 9.95 15.82 -15.19
CA VAL A 14 9.54 17.23 -15.34
C VAL A 14 8.36 17.37 -16.31
N LEU A 15 8.31 16.59 -17.39
CA LEU A 15 7.20 16.59 -18.34
C LEU A 15 5.90 16.06 -17.75
N VAL A 16 5.96 15.06 -16.87
CA VAL A 16 4.78 14.51 -16.18
C VAL A 16 4.23 15.51 -15.17
N SER A 17 5.07 16.33 -14.54
CA SER A 17 4.62 17.32 -13.56
C SER A 17 3.84 18.51 -14.14
N THR A 18 3.98 18.80 -15.44
CA THR A 18 3.30 19.94 -16.08
C THR A 18 1.85 19.67 -16.52
N THR A 19 1.43 18.39 -16.50
CA THR A 19 0.06 18.02 -16.93
C THR A 19 -0.94 17.91 -15.79
N VAL A 20 -0.49 18.05 -14.53
CA VAL A 20 -1.38 18.02 -13.37
C VAL A 20 -2.02 19.40 -13.20
N THR A 21 -3.04 19.69 -13.98
CA THR A 21 -3.97 20.78 -13.67
C THR A 21 -4.87 20.33 -12.52
N ALA A 22 -4.40 20.57 -11.31
CA ALA A 22 -5.20 20.30 -10.12
C ALA A 22 -6.33 21.33 -10.02
N GLN A 23 -7.52 20.84 -10.33
CA GLN A 23 -8.79 21.05 -9.64
C GLN A 23 -9.21 22.46 -9.24
N ASP A 24 -10.41 22.76 -9.67
CA ASP A 24 -11.32 23.80 -9.29
C ASP A 24 -11.22 24.21 -7.81
N LYS A 25 -10.92 25.49 -7.59
CA LYS A 25 -10.88 26.15 -6.27
C LYS A 25 -12.30 26.29 -5.71
N ARG A 26 -12.90 25.21 -5.28
CA ARG A 26 -14.01 25.28 -4.35
C ARG A 26 -13.48 25.06 -2.95
N ASN A 27 -13.54 26.11 -2.13
CA ASN A 27 -13.28 26.11 -0.70
C ASN A 27 -14.29 25.20 0.04
N MET A 28 -14.20 23.91 -0.19
CA MET A 28 -14.80 22.92 0.67
C MET A 28 -13.65 22.14 1.30
N PHE A 29 -13.58 22.15 2.62
CA PHE A 29 -12.92 21.13 3.37
C PHE A 29 -13.56 19.80 2.95
N ASN A 30 -13.00 19.18 1.92
CA ASN A 30 -13.36 17.83 1.54
C ASN A 30 -12.43 16.93 2.38
N PRO A 31 -12.92 16.33 3.46
CA PRO A 31 -12.13 15.28 4.11
C PRO A 31 -11.84 14.24 3.03
N VAL A 32 -10.60 13.84 2.90
CA VAL A 32 -10.21 12.75 1.98
C VAL A 32 -10.87 11.50 2.53
N ASN A 33 -12.09 11.23 2.10
CA ASN A 33 -12.79 9.99 2.40
C ASN A 33 -12.26 8.94 1.44
N THR A 34 -11.41 8.05 1.95
CA THR A 34 -11.04 6.85 1.23
C THR A 34 -12.23 5.89 1.24
N SER A 35 -12.68 5.46 0.06
CA SER A 35 -13.77 4.50 -0.07
C SER A 35 -13.42 3.13 0.55
N VAL A 36 -12.13 2.81 0.64
CA VAL A 36 -11.60 1.56 1.17
C VAL A 36 -10.80 1.87 2.44
N THR A 37 -11.49 1.89 3.57
CA THR A 37 -10.90 2.29 4.86
C THR A 37 -9.84 1.32 5.37
N SER A 38 -9.91 0.04 5.00
CA SER A 38 -8.91 -0.96 5.37
C SER A 38 -7.51 -0.60 4.90
N GLN A 39 -7.38 0.16 3.81
CA GLN A 39 -6.09 0.59 3.28
C GLN A 39 -5.34 1.57 4.20
N THR A 40 -6.01 2.15 5.18
CA THR A 40 -5.38 3.07 6.15
C THR A 40 -4.81 2.37 7.37
N ILE A 41 -5.12 1.09 7.58
CA ILE A 41 -4.68 0.31 8.74
C ILE A 41 -3.25 -0.19 8.50
N ALA A 42 -2.33 0.05 9.44
CA ALA A 42 -0.98 -0.51 9.39
C ALA A 42 -1.03 -2.04 9.36
N PRO A 43 -0.40 -2.70 8.39
CA PRO A 43 -0.52 -4.15 8.24
C PRO A 43 0.39 -4.95 9.16
N ASP A 44 1.42 -4.32 9.72
CA ASP A 44 2.46 -4.99 10.51
C ASP A 44 2.54 -4.46 11.94
N ALA A 45 2.85 -5.34 12.87
CA ALA A 45 2.90 -5.04 14.30
C ALA A 45 4.01 -4.02 14.66
N ARG A 46 5.11 -3.98 13.89
CA ARG A 46 6.20 -3.02 14.13
C ARG A 46 5.70 -1.59 13.90
N SER A 47 5.12 -1.33 12.74
CA SER A 47 4.63 0.00 12.38
C SER A 47 3.45 0.42 13.26
N ALA A 48 2.52 -0.49 13.53
CA ALA A 48 1.41 -0.25 14.44
C ALA A 48 1.89 0.11 15.87
N GLY A 49 2.91 -0.61 16.37
CA GLY A 49 3.50 -0.35 17.68
C GLY A 49 4.28 0.98 17.76
N MET A 50 4.70 1.53 16.63
CA MET A 50 5.36 2.83 16.53
C MET A 50 4.39 3.99 16.25
N GLY A 51 3.07 3.74 16.29
CA GLY A 51 2.04 4.75 16.00
C GLY A 51 1.84 4.99 14.49
N ASP A 52 1.79 3.90 13.72
CA ASP A 52 1.57 3.90 12.27
C ASP A 52 2.66 4.66 11.48
N VAL A 53 3.91 4.40 11.85
CA VAL A 53 5.09 5.01 11.22
C VAL A 53 5.87 3.94 10.47
N GLY A 54 6.09 4.16 9.17
CA GLY A 54 6.80 3.18 8.34
C GLY A 54 7.49 3.76 7.10
N ALA A 55 7.12 4.96 6.66
CA ALA A 55 7.61 5.52 5.39
C ALA A 55 9.12 5.81 5.36
N ALA A 56 9.68 6.28 6.48
CA ALA A 56 11.09 6.66 6.62
C ALA A 56 11.87 5.80 7.63
N THR A 57 11.28 4.74 8.14
CA THR A 57 11.97 3.77 9.00
C THR A 57 12.98 2.94 8.22
N ASP A 58 13.86 2.21 8.93
CA ASP A 58 14.78 1.28 8.29
C ASP A 58 14.06 0.29 7.38
N PRO A 59 14.71 -0.12 6.28
CA PRO A 59 14.16 -1.11 5.35
C PRO A 59 13.81 -2.43 6.05
N ASP A 60 12.64 -2.96 5.75
CA ASP A 60 12.16 -4.26 6.22
C ASP A 60 11.30 -4.97 5.17
N VAL A 61 10.81 -6.16 5.49
CA VAL A 61 10.00 -6.95 4.56
C VAL A 61 8.63 -6.31 4.30
N ASN A 62 8.09 -5.55 5.25
CA ASN A 62 6.79 -4.91 5.15
C ASN A 62 6.84 -3.52 4.49
N SER A 63 8.00 -3.13 3.98
CA SER A 63 8.21 -1.83 3.30
C SER A 63 7.32 -1.61 2.08
N GLN A 64 6.74 -2.67 1.50
CA GLN A 64 5.81 -2.58 0.37
C GLN A 64 4.62 -1.64 0.64
N TYR A 65 4.04 -1.73 1.82
CA TYR A 65 2.90 -0.91 2.19
C TYR A 65 3.26 0.56 2.36
N TRP A 66 4.43 0.82 2.97
CA TRP A 66 4.84 2.16 3.37
C TRP A 66 5.64 2.90 2.30
N ASN A 67 6.69 2.26 1.82
CA ASN A 67 7.65 2.86 0.90
C ASN A 67 8.51 1.78 0.23
N PRO A 68 8.14 1.28 -0.94
CA PRO A 68 8.91 0.25 -1.63
C PRO A 68 10.31 0.72 -2.08
N ALA A 69 10.58 2.04 -2.14
CA ALA A 69 11.92 2.55 -2.44
C ALA A 69 12.99 2.12 -1.42
N LYS A 70 12.59 1.62 -0.24
CA LYS A 70 13.51 1.12 0.79
C LYS A 70 14.18 -0.21 0.43
N TYR A 71 13.56 -1.05 -0.39
CA TYR A 71 14.03 -2.41 -0.63
C TYR A 71 15.46 -2.55 -1.17
N PRO A 72 15.99 -1.68 -2.04
CA PRO A 72 17.38 -1.77 -2.48
C PRO A 72 18.39 -1.68 -1.33
N PHE A 73 18.02 -1.04 -0.21
CA PHE A 73 18.88 -0.88 0.98
C PHE A 73 18.77 -2.05 1.97
N ASN A 74 17.89 -3.02 1.75
CA ASN A 74 17.79 -4.18 2.61
C ASN A 74 19.09 -5.00 2.59
N ILE A 75 19.50 -5.51 3.75
CA ILE A 75 20.69 -6.35 3.90
C ILE A 75 20.44 -7.71 3.23
N SER A 76 19.26 -8.28 3.45
CA SER A 76 18.87 -9.58 2.88
C SER A 76 18.50 -9.45 1.41
N ARG A 77 18.86 -10.45 0.61
CA ARG A 77 18.55 -10.49 -0.82
C ARG A 77 17.07 -10.74 -1.11
N ALA A 78 16.41 -11.44 -0.22
CA ALA A 78 14.98 -11.74 -0.32
C ALA A 78 14.37 -11.83 1.07
N GLY A 79 13.08 -11.60 1.16
CA GLY A 79 12.31 -11.77 2.39
C GLY A 79 10.84 -11.96 2.09
N VAL A 80 10.17 -12.69 2.97
CA VAL A 80 8.71 -12.88 2.97
C VAL A 80 8.22 -12.70 4.40
N SER A 81 7.10 -12.04 4.57
CA SER A 81 6.42 -11.89 5.87
C SER A 81 4.93 -12.16 5.73
N LEU A 82 4.37 -12.76 6.75
CA LEU A 82 2.93 -12.95 6.91
C LEU A 82 2.54 -12.31 8.24
N ASN A 83 1.64 -11.34 8.18
CA ASN A 83 1.09 -10.66 9.33
C ASN A 83 -0.41 -10.98 9.43
N TYR A 84 -0.88 -11.30 10.61
CA TYR A 84 -2.28 -11.52 10.91
C TYR A 84 -2.66 -10.72 12.15
N THR A 85 -3.66 -9.86 12.01
CA THR A 85 -4.11 -8.97 13.07
C THR A 85 -5.61 -9.11 13.22
N PRO A 86 -6.10 -9.73 14.32
CA PRO A 86 -7.50 -9.67 14.68
C PRO A 86 -7.84 -8.24 15.08
N TRP A 87 -8.71 -7.62 14.29
CA TRP A 87 -9.10 -6.22 14.48
C TRP A 87 -10.33 -6.10 15.34
N LEU A 88 -10.28 -5.25 16.38
CA LEU A 88 -11.41 -4.98 17.28
C LEU A 88 -12.05 -6.24 17.94
N ARG A 89 -11.29 -7.31 18.15
CA ARG A 89 -11.79 -8.62 18.61
C ARG A 89 -12.60 -8.58 19.92
N GLN A 90 -12.43 -7.55 20.74
CA GLN A 90 -13.21 -7.36 21.96
C GLN A 90 -14.60 -6.78 21.70
N LEU A 91 -14.85 -6.19 20.56
CA LEU A 91 -16.11 -5.57 20.16
C LEU A 91 -16.85 -6.43 19.14
N VAL A 92 -16.13 -6.95 18.14
CA VAL A 92 -16.65 -7.79 17.07
C VAL A 92 -15.65 -8.91 16.82
N SER A 93 -16.12 -10.17 16.89
CA SER A 93 -15.22 -11.35 16.91
C SER A 93 -14.60 -11.69 15.56
N ASP A 94 -15.14 -11.16 14.45
CA ASP A 94 -14.92 -11.71 13.12
C ASP A 94 -14.25 -10.73 12.15
N ILE A 95 -13.67 -9.63 12.66
CA ILE A 95 -12.92 -8.66 11.86
C ILE A 95 -11.45 -9.02 11.89
N ASP A 96 -10.91 -9.40 10.75
CA ASP A 96 -9.54 -9.88 10.62
C ASP A 96 -8.80 -9.20 9.47
N LEU A 97 -7.54 -8.84 9.72
CA LEU A 97 -6.61 -8.35 8.72
C LEU A 97 -5.48 -9.36 8.51
N ALA A 98 -5.34 -9.85 7.30
CA ALA A 98 -4.20 -10.64 6.87
C ALA A 98 -3.38 -9.86 5.84
N TYR A 99 -2.06 -9.87 5.98
CA TYR A 99 -1.14 -9.21 5.07
C TYR A 99 0.07 -10.08 4.79
N LEU A 100 0.29 -10.38 3.52
CA LEU A 100 1.45 -11.10 3.00
C LEU A 100 2.29 -10.13 2.18
N ALA A 101 3.58 -10.04 2.46
CA ALA A 101 4.51 -9.24 1.68
C ALA A 101 5.78 -10.02 1.38
N GLY A 102 6.38 -9.71 0.24
CA GLY A 102 7.66 -10.29 -0.14
C GLY A 102 8.43 -9.40 -1.10
N TYR A 103 9.74 -9.53 -1.09
CA TYR A 103 10.62 -8.83 -2.01
C TYR A 103 11.78 -9.69 -2.43
N TYR A 104 12.37 -9.33 -3.56
CA TYR A 104 13.59 -9.90 -4.08
C TYR A 104 14.48 -8.81 -4.70
N ARG A 105 15.73 -8.70 -4.24
CA ARG A 105 16.72 -7.80 -4.80
C ARG A 105 17.35 -8.40 -6.05
N ILE A 106 17.26 -7.66 -7.15
CA ILE A 106 17.88 -8.00 -8.44
C ILE A 106 19.23 -7.30 -8.51
N GLY A 107 20.30 -8.01 -8.13
CA GLY A 107 21.62 -7.41 -7.99
C GLY A 107 21.69 -6.44 -6.81
N ASP A 108 22.53 -5.41 -6.94
CA ASP A 108 22.83 -4.47 -5.85
C ASP A 108 21.98 -3.20 -5.89
N TYR A 109 21.34 -2.91 -7.03
CA TYR A 109 20.72 -1.60 -7.28
C TYR A 109 19.22 -1.63 -7.45
N SER A 110 18.60 -2.80 -7.59
CA SER A 110 17.17 -2.88 -7.85
C SER A 110 16.48 -3.98 -7.04
N ALA A 111 15.19 -3.80 -6.80
CA ALA A 111 14.37 -4.81 -6.18
C ALA A 111 12.97 -4.83 -6.78
N VAL A 112 12.38 -6.01 -6.80
CA VAL A 112 10.95 -6.23 -7.06
C VAL A 112 10.28 -6.66 -5.78
N SER A 113 9.05 -6.28 -5.60
CA SER A 113 8.28 -6.65 -4.43
C SER A 113 6.80 -6.79 -4.76
N ALA A 114 6.11 -7.57 -3.96
CA ALA A 114 4.68 -7.76 -4.08
C ALA A 114 4.07 -7.93 -2.70
N SER A 115 2.81 -7.54 -2.56
CA SER A 115 2.05 -7.82 -1.36
C SER A 115 0.59 -8.11 -1.67
N MET A 116 -0.06 -8.80 -0.75
CA MET A 116 -1.48 -9.07 -0.77
C MET A 116 -2.05 -8.75 0.61
N ARG A 117 -3.15 -8.03 0.62
CA ARG A 117 -3.93 -7.71 1.81
C ARG A 117 -5.31 -8.29 1.66
N TYR A 118 -5.81 -8.85 2.75
CA TYR A 118 -7.19 -9.30 2.89
C TYR A 118 -7.75 -8.77 4.20
N PHE A 119 -8.88 -8.11 4.14
CA PHE A 119 -9.57 -7.56 5.30
C PHE A 119 -11.01 -8.07 5.31
N SER A 120 -11.36 -8.85 6.32
CA SER A 120 -12.73 -9.28 6.60
C SER A 120 -13.38 -8.30 7.54
N LEU A 121 -14.58 -7.85 7.21
CA LEU A 121 -15.38 -6.98 8.08
C LEU A 121 -16.31 -7.77 9.01
N GLY A 122 -16.17 -9.09 9.01
CA GLY A 122 -17.00 -9.98 9.84
C GLY A 122 -18.38 -10.26 9.23
N GLU A 123 -19.17 -10.99 9.99
CA GLU A 123 -20.52 -11.39 9.61
C GLU A 123 -21.54 -10.31 9.98
N VAL A 124 -22.25 -9.79 9.00
CA VAL A 124 -23.34 -8.82 9.20
C VAL A 124 -24.67 -9.50 8.97
N GLN A 125 -25.50 -9.57 10.03
CA GLN A 125 -26.85 -10.13 9.95
C GLN A 125 -27.85 -9.01 9.68
N SER A 126 -28.74 -9.22 8.71
CA SER A 126 -29.84 -8.31 8.48
C SER A 126 -30.93 -8.44 9.55
N ASN A 127 -31.37 -7.30 10.07
CA ASN A 127 -32.35 -7.24 11.16
C ASN A 127 -33.80 -7.05 10.66
N ASP A 128 -34.04 -7.24 9.36
CA ASP A 128 -35.36 -7.04 8.72
C ASP A 128 -36.23 -8.29 8.64
N GLY A 129 -35.87 -9.37 9.37
CA GLY A 129 -36.59 -10.64 9.40
C GLY A 129 -36.24 -11.60 8.26
N SER A 130 -35.40 -11.20 7.32
CA SER A 130 -34.73 -12.10 6.38
C SER A 130 -33.46 -12.63 7.06
N ALA A 131 -33.30 -13.95 7.14
CA ALA A 131 -32.09 -14.57 7.71
C ALA A 131 -30.89 -14.43 6.72
N LEU A 132 -30.66 -13.23 6.19
CA LEU A 132 -29.56 -12.96 5.26
C LEU A 132 -28.31 -12.60 6.07
N THR A 133 -27.30 -13.43 5.92
CA THR A 133 -25.96 -13.21 6.45
C THR A 133 -25.05 -12.77 5.31
N ILE A 134 -24.30 -11.71 5.51
CA ILE A 134 -23.36 -11.14 4.55
C ILE A 134 -21.97 -11.12 5.19
N ASN A 135 -20.96 -11.47 4.40
CA ASN A 135 -19.55 -11.45 4.79
C ASN A 135 -18.81 -10.43 3.91
N PRO A 136 -18.89 -9.13 4.21
CA PRO A 136 -18.19 -8.12 3.44
C PRO A 136 -16.69 -8.25 3.63
N TYR A 137 -15.93 -8.07 2.54
CA TYR A 137 -14.47 -8.11 2.57
C TYR A 137 -13.86 -7.15 1.57
N GLU A 138 -12.64 -6.76 1.88
CA GLU A 138 -11.80 -5.94 1.02
C GLU A 138 -10.47 -6.65 0.78
N MET A 139 -9.95 -6.57 -0.43
CA MET A 139 -8.63 -7.08 -0.72
C MET A 139 -7.86 -6.14 -1.64
N SER A 140 -6.54 -6.16 -1.51
CA SER A 140 -5.66 -5.49 -2.45
C SER A 140 -4.46 -6.36 -2.80
N PHE A 141 -3.96 -6.14 -4.00
CA PHE A 141 -2.75 -6.75 -4.51
C PHE A 141 -1.84 -5.66 -5.06
N ASP A 142 -0.61 -5.62 -4.56
CA ASP A 142 0.38 -4.61 -4.89
C ASP A 142 1.62 -5.25 -5.52
N VAL A 143 2.15 -4.60 -6.54
CA VAL A 143 3.46 -4.93 -7.12
C VAL A 143 4.27 -3.65 -7.22
N ALA A 144 5.55 -3.73 -6.85
CA ALA A 144 6.43 -2.58 -6.96
C ALA A 144 7.79 -2.96 -7.54
N TYR A 145 8.40 -1.97 -8.16
CA TYR A 145 9.78 -1.98 -8.58
C TYR A 145 10.51 -0.79 -7.98
N SER A 146 11.69 -1.04 -7.45
CA SER A 146 12.52 -0.01 -6.84
C SER A 146 13.94 -0.04 -7.40
N LEU A 147 14.52 1.16 -7.56
CA LEU A 147 15.83 1.36 -8.15
C LEU A 147 16.65 2.34 -7.31
N MET A 148 17.85 1.92 -6.91
CA MET A 148 18.84 2.75 -6.28
C MET A 148 19.54 3.61 -7.35
N LEU A 149 19.45 4.92 -7.23
CA LEU A 149 20.08 5.87 -8.14
C LEU A 149 21.46 6.30 -7.67
N SER A 150 21.68 6.29 -6.36
CA SER A 150 22.97 6.54 -5.73
C SER A 150 23.09 5.71 -4.45
N GLU A 151 24.25 5.70 -3.82
CA GLU A 151 24.51 5.00 -2.55
C GLU A 151 23.56 5.41 -1.40
N HIS A 152 22.94 6.58 -1.51
CA HIS A 152 22.07 7.14 -0.48
C HIS A 152 20.62 7.36 -0.94
N PHE A 153 20.31 7.18 -2.24
CA PHE A 153 19.02 7.58 -2.77
C PHE A 153 18.43 6.52 -3.70
N SER A 154 17.17 6.20 -3.49
CA SER A 154 16.40 5.29 -4.33
C SER A 154 15.02 5.86 -4.68
N LEU A 155 14.47 5.36 -5.77
CA LEU A 155 13.10 5.58 -6.21
C LEU A 155 12.36 4.26 -6.30
N GLY A 156 11.05 4.31 -6.06
CA GLY A 156 10.16 3.17 -6.21
C GLY A 156 8.87 3.58 -6.93
N ALA A 157 8.34 2.65 -7.70
CA ALA A 157 7.02 2.78 -8.29
C ALA A 157 6.22 1.53 -7.97
N ALA A 158 4.97 1.70 -7.55
CA ALA A 158 4.05 0.61 -7.25
C ALA A 158 2.75 0.77 -8.02
N VAL A 159 2.14 -0.36 -8.34
CA VAL A 159 0.78 -0.44 -8.88
C VAL A 159 -0.02 -1.31 -7.92
N ARG A 160 -1.21 -0.84 -7.57
CA ARG A 160 -2.14 -1.49 -6.65
C ARG A 160 -3.45 -1.74 -7.34
N TRP A 161 -3.95 -2.97 -7.24
CA TRP A 161 -5.32 -3.32 -7.54
C TRP A 161 -6.09 -3.51 -6.25
N ILE A 162 -7.25 -2.87 -6.15
CA ILE A 162 -8.11 -2.89 -4.96
C ILE A 162 -9.45 -3.47 -5.39
N TYR A 163 -9.97 -4.37 -4.59
CA TYR A 163 -11.28 -4.97 -4.74
C TYR A 163 -12.02 -4.87 -3.41
N SER A 164 -13.25 -4.37 -3.45
CA SER A 164 -14.10 -4.20 -2.28
C SER A 164 -15.48 -4.78 -2.56
N ASP A 165 -15.84 -5.78 -1.78
CA ASP A 165 -17.16 -6.39 -1.82
C ASP A 165 -17.87 -6.09 -0.51
N LEU A 166 -18.58 -4.96 -0.51
CA LEU A 166 -19.41 -4.50 0.58
C LEU A 166 -20.90 -4.63 0.21
N THR A 167 -21.23 -5.45 -0.79
CA THR A 167 -22.56 -5.48 -1.38
C THR A 167 -23.58 -6.10 -0.43
N TYR A 168 -24.58 -5.31 -0.11
CA TYR A 168 -25.83 -5.78 0.45
C TYR A 168 -26.73 -6.24 -0.70
N ASN A 169 -27.02 -7.53 -0.78
CA ASN A 169 -27.92 -8.09 -1.79
C ASN A 169 -29.40 -7.68 -1.54
N PHE A 170 -29.67 -6.39 -1.29
CA PHE A 170 -31.05 -5.92 -1.13
C PHE A 170 -31.70 -5.49 -2.45
N THR A 171 -30.92 -5.29 -3.49
CA THR A 171 -31.39 -4.98 -4.85
C THR A 171 -30.41 -5.54 -5.87
N ASP A 172 -30.92 -6.03 -6.99
CA ASP A 172 -30.15 -6.60 -8.12
C ASP A 172 -29.11 -5.63 -8.75
N ASP A 173 -28.94 -4.42 -8.22
CA ASP A 173 -28.14 -3.33 -8.81
C ASP A 173 -26.83 -3.04 -8.06
N THR A 174 -26.48 -3.79 -7.03
CA THR A 174 -25.22 -3.55 -6.30
C THR A 174 -24.13 -4.52 -6.74
N SER A 175 -23.07 -3.99 -7.36
CA SER A 175 -21.90 -4.77 -7.79
C SER A 175 -20.66 -4.41 -6.97
N PRO A 176 -19.74 -5.38 -6.75
CA PRO A 176 -18.47 -5.12 -6.08
C PRO A 176 -17.67 -4.02 -6.78
N GLY A 177 -16.96 -3.21 -6.01
CA GLY A 177 -16.10 -2.16 -6.51
C GLY A 177 -14.68 -2.67 -6.81
N SER A 178 -14.10 -2.23 -7.92
CA SER A 178 -12.68 -2.43 -8.20
C SER A 178 -12.00 -1.16 -8.67
N ALA A 179 -10.74 -0.95 -8.24
CA ALA A 179 -9.98 0.23 -8.60
C ALA A 179 -8.50 -0.11 -8.78
N PHE A 180 -7.83 0.70 -9.60
CA PHE A 180 -6.37 0.69 -9.71
C PHE A 180 -5.81 1.99 -9.16
N ALA A 181 -4.70 1.88 -8.44
CA ALA A 181 -3.91 3.00 -7.94
C ALA A 181 -2.44 2.83 -8.32
N ALA A 182 -1.72 3.93 -8.42
CA ALA A 182 -0.28 3.93 -8.65
C ALA A 182 0.38 4.89 -7.65
N ASP A 183 1.50 4.44 -7.08
CA ASP A 183 2.27 5.17 -6.09
C ASP A 183 3.70 5.39 -6.60
N LEU A 184 4.23 6.58 -6.34
CA LEU A 184 5.64 6.88 -6.51
C LEU A 184 6.25 7.16 -5.15
N SER A 185 7.41 6.60 -4.90
CA SER A 185 8.09 6.72 -3.63
C SER A 185 9.56 7.05 -3.81
N CYS A 186 10.13 7.70 -2.81
CA CYS A 186 11.57 7.92 -2.73
C CYS A 186 12.06 7.63 -1.31
N TYR A 187 13.32 7.25 -1.22
CA TYR A 187 13.96 7.01 0.06
C TYR A 187 15.40 7.51 0.01
N TYR A 188 15.77 8.25 1.07
CA TYR A 188 17.13 8.75 1.27
C TYR A 188 17.67 8.23 2.60
N GLN A 189 18.82 7.57 2.55
CA GLN A 189 19.49 7.05 3.72
C GLN A 189 20.89 7.64 3.83
N ASN A 190 21.19 8.26 4.96
CA ASN A 190 22.53 8.74 5.29
C ASN A 190 22.96 8.15 6.64
N TYR A 191 24.07 7.42 6.63
CA TYR A 191 24.68 6.93 7.86
C TYR A 191 25.54 8.05 8.44
N ILE A 192 25.11 8.63 9.52
CA ILE A 192 25.95 9.52 10.33
C ILE A 192 26.86 8.59 11.14
N ASN A 193 28.12 8.45 10.72
CA ASN A 193 29.13 7.82 11.57
C ASN A 193 29.39 8.74 12.75
N ILE A 194 28.82 8.40 13.90
CA ILE A 194 29.11 9.04 15.20
C ILE A 194 30.30 8.35 15.82
#